data_48309b6577dc69dd5da5a1efc3baee38
#
_entry.id   48309b6577dc69dd5da5a1efc3baee38
#
_cell.length_a   1.000
_cell.length_b   1.000
_cell.length_c   1.000
_cell.angle_alpha   90.00
_cell.angle_beta   90.00
_cell.angle_gamma   90.00
#
_symmetry.space_group_name_H-M   'P 1'
#
loop_
_entity.id
_entity.type
_entity.pdbx_description
1 polymer ?
#
loop_
_entity_poly.entity_id
_entity_poly.type
_entity_poly.pdbx_seq_one_letter_code
_entity_poly.pdbx_strand_id
1 'polypeptide(L)'
;MLVAGGAAGVGAASALGLESARRAGAPAAAPQDTARAAPQGHGQAVEPFHGPRQAGVATAPQAFAAFVALDLNRDTTRDAVRRLLRVLSEDAAALTQGRAPVADQEPWLAEHPARLTVTLGFGQRLLGLVAPDRAPAWLRPLPPFSIDRLEERWSDGDLLLQICADDRLAVSHAQRVLLKAARSFAAVRWVQDGFRHTVGSVPDGQSMRNLFGQVDGTVNPRGGSEEYERVVHGRDGFAPWVPDGTALVVRRIAMNLDTWDEADTPAREDAVGRRLRDGAPLTGGAEHDEPDLAARGPLGFPVIADYAHVRRSRSEDPLERIHRRVYNYDLPVAGASGTRGRGATTGGVSDAGMVFAAYCADVDRQFVPIQRRLDELDMLNAWTTPVGSAVFAVPPGCAEGGFVGDVLFED
;
A
#
# COMPACT_ATOMS: atom_id res chain seq x y z
N MET A 1 -65.88 2.11 4.51
CA MET A 1 -66.13 2.67 5.83
C MET A 1 -64.82 3.34 6.23
N LEU A 2 -64.60 4.66 5.91
CA LEU A 2 -65.01 5.83 6.70
C LEU A 2 -64.67 5.64 8.19
N VAL A 3 -63.82 6.47 8.82
CA VAL A 3 -63.82 7.89 9.17
C VAL A 3 -62.44 8.23 9.74
N ALA A 4 -61.56 9.16 9.34
CA ALA A 4 -61.57 10.60 9.44
C ALA A 4 -61.61 11.19 10.89
N GLY A 5 -60.68 12.11 11.17
CA GLY A 5 -60.68 13.11 12.24
C GLY A 5 -59.31 13.27 12.87
N GLY A 6 -58.59 14.36 12.91
CA GLY A 6 -58.91 15.76 12.76
C GLY A 6 -58.52 16.53 14.02
N ALA A 7 -57.89 17.72 13.77
CA ALA A 7 -57.71 18.90 14.65
C ALA A 7 -56.50 18.94 15.58
N ALA A 8 -55.50 19.83 15.43
CA ALA A 8 -55.45 21.30 15.51
C ALA A 8 -55.67 21.87 16.93
N GLY A 9 -54.74 22.63 17.42
CA GLY A 9 -54.77 23.43 18.64
C GLY A 9 -53.54 24.33 18.75
N VAL A 10 -53.66 25.46 18.37
CA VAL A 10 -53.34 26.88 18.48
C VAL A 10 -53.41 27.39 19.95
N GLY A 11 -52.50 28.27 20.28
CA GLY A 11 -52.56 29.14 21.46
C GLY A 11 -51.20 29.77 21.76
N ALA A 12 -50.90 30.94 21.28
CA ALA A 12 -51.20 32.31 21.62
C ALA A 12 -50.36 32.85 22.79
N ALA A 13 -49.52 33.69 22.49
CA ALA A 13 -49.03 35.04 22.80
C ALA A 13 -49.46 35.68 24.14
N SER A 14 -48.51 36.44 24.74
CA SER A 14 -48.61 37.73 25.44
C SER A 14 -47.19 38.20 25.74
N ALA A 15 -46.61 39.20 25.27
CA ALA A 15 -46.78 40.66 25.18
C ALA A 15 -46.55 41.41 26.52
N LEU A 16 -45.65 42.40 26.39
CA LEU A 16 -45.48 43.66 27.05
C LEU A 16 -44.50 43.79 28.23
N GLY A 17 -43.60 44.76 28.03
CA GLY A 17 -42.80 45.44 29.01
C GLY A 17 -41.74 46.34 28.40
N LEU A 18 -42.15 47.54 27.88
CA LEU A 18 -41.27 48.65 27.57
C LEU A 18 -40.69 49.23 28.85
N GLU A 19 -39.38 49.48 28.87
CA GLU A 19 -38.88 50.72 29.50
C GLU A 19 -37.54 51.15 28.87
N SER A 20 -37.54 52.36 28.40
CA SER A 20 -36.48 53.10 27.76
C SER A 20 -35.54 53.73 28.79
N ALA A 21 -34.23 53.61 28.57
CA ALA A 21 -33.26 54.54 29.05
C ALA A 21 -32.14 54.77 28.05
N ARG A 22 -32.12 55.94 27.47
CA ARG A 22 -31.04 56.52 26.65
C ARG A 22 -29.74 56.56 27.45
N ARG A 23 -28.65 56.09 26.86
CA ARG A 23 -27.30 56.60 27.08
C ARG A 23 -26.49 56.58 25.78
N ALA A 24 -25.83 57.71 25.57
CA ALA A 24 -25.13 58.04 24.34
C ALA A 24 -23.84 57.29 24.08
N GLY A 25 -23.59 57.00 22.85
CA GLY A 25 -22.40 57.20 22.05
C GLY A 25 -21.07 56.59 22.53
N ALA A 26 -20.72 55.38 21.96
CA ALA A 26 -19.36 55.08 21.51
C ALA A 26 -19.47 54.30 20.19
N PRO A 27 -18.59 54.57 19.19
CA PRO A 27 -18.68 53.83 17.92
C PRO A 27 -18.34 52.37 18.17
N ALA A 28 -19.25 51.49 17.78
CA ALA A 28 -19.02 50.06 17.73
C ALA A 28 -17.85 49.77 16.77
N ALA A 29 -16.77 49.22 17.31
CA ALA A 29 -15.73 48.61 16.50
C ALA A 29 -16.38 47.51 15.64
N ALA A 30 -16.15 47.58 14.32
CA ALA A 30 -16.56 46.57 13.38
C ALA A 30 -16.05 45.21 13.87
N PRO A 31 -16.82 44.12 13.74
CA PRO A 31 -16.31 42.80 14.01
C PRO A 31 -15.12 42.58 13.06
N GLN A 32 -13.93 42.42 13.62
CA GLN A 32 -12.83 41.84 12.89
C GLN A 32 -13.26 40.40 12.57
N ASP A 33 -13.58 40.21 11.31
CA ASP A 33 -13.74 38.87 10.71
C ASP A 33 -12.37 38.16 10.85
N THR A 34 -12.12 37.57 12.01
CA THR A 34 -11.12 36.53 12.13
C THR A 34 -11.70 35.38 11.30
N ALA A 35 -11.37 35.36 10.01
CA ALA A 35 -11.59 34.21 9.17
C ALA A 35 -10.93 33.01 9.89
N ARG A 36 -11.74 32.29 10.66
CA ARG A 36 -11.37 31.03 11.26
C ARG A 36 -11.03 30.13 10.07
N ALA A 37 -9.72 29.89 9.86
CA ALA A 37 -9.29 28.98 8.82
C ALA A 37 -10.18 27.74 8.91
N ALA A 38 -10.91 27.46 7.83
CA ALA A 38 -11.72 26.25 7.77
C ALA A 38 -10.80 25.07 8.14
N PRO A 39 -11.24 24.12 8.97
CA PRO A 39 -10.43 22.96 9.29
C PRO A 39 -10.02 22.36 7.94
N GLN A 40 -8.70 22.23 7.70
CA GLN A 40 -8.20 21.60 6.48
C GLN A 40 -8.83 20.23 6.41
N GLY A 41 -9.65 19.99 5.40
CA GLY A 41 -10.25 18.68 5.17
C GLY A 41 -9.13 17.64 4.99
N HIS A 42 -9.34 16.40 5.42
CA HIS A 42 -8.37 15.32 5.28
C HIS A 42 -7.83 15.19 3.84
N GLY A 43 -8.66 15.49 2.83
CA GLY A 43 -8.28 15.50 1.41
C GLY A 43 -7.17 16.49 1.03
N GLN A 44 -6.89 17.51 1.83
CA GLN A 44 -5.82 18.50 1.59
C GLN A 44 -4.49 18.13 2.27
N ALA A 45 -4.44 17.01 2.99
CA ALA A 45 -3.20 16.56 3.61
C ALA A 45 -2.17 16.17 2.54
N VAL A 46 -0.93 16.61 2.73
CA VAL A 46 0.19 16.38 1.80
C VAL A 46 1.27 15.51 2.44
N GLU A 47 1.99 14.79 1.60
CA GLU A 47 3.23 14.09 1.96
C GLU A 47 4.39 14.70 1.15
N PRO A 48 5.53 15.03 1.75
CA PRO A 48 6.65 15.62 1.03
C PRO A 48 7.20 14.65 0.00
N PHE A 49 7.36 15.09 -1.25
CA PHE A 49 7.99 14.30 -2.31
C PHE A 49 9.52 14.29 -2.19
N HIS A 50 10.10 15.48 -1.97
CA HIS A 50 11.54 15.66 -1.85
C HIS A 50 12.05 15.25 -0.46
N GLY A 51 13.23 14.66 -0.43
CA GLY A 51 13.87 14.19 0.80
C GLY A 51 14.95 13.15 0.51
N PRO A 52 15.66 12.66 1.55
CA PRO A 52 16.70 11.66 1.36
C PRO A 52 16.16 10.30 0.88
N ARG A 53 14.89 10.03 1.13
CA ARG A 53 14.19 8.79 0.77
C ARG A 53 12.87 9.08 0.11
N GLN A 54 12.43 8.19 -0.79
CA GLN A 54 11.14 8.35 -1.43
C GLN A 54 9.99 8.17 -0.44
N ALA A 55 9.03 9.10 -0.49
CA ALA A 55 7.74 8.93 0.17
C ALA A 55 7.03 7.66 -0.35
N GLY A 56 6.20 7.04 0.50
CA GLY A 56 5.52 5.78 0.15
C GLY A 56 6.28 4.52 0.58
N VAL A 57 7.56 4.62 0.99
CA VAL A 57 8.31 3.51 1.60
C VAL A 57 8.01 3.43 3.10
N ALA A 58 8.38 4.47 3.86
CA ALA A 58 8.15 4.56 5.31
C ALA A 58 6.80 5.20 5.68
N THR A 59 6.18 5.94 4.76
CA THR A 59 4.90 6.61 4.97
C THR A 59 3.83 5.61 5.43
N ALA A 60 3.07 5.95 6.45
CA ALA A 60 1.95 5.11 6.89
C ALA A 60 1.03 4.80 5.69
N PRO A 61 0.66 3.52 5.48
CA PRO A 61 -0.09 3.12 4.31
C PRO A 61 -1.42 3.87 4.18
N GLN A 62 -1.68 4.44 3.01
CA GLN A 62 -2.92 5.10 2.65
C GLN A 62 -4.01 4.08 2.29
N ALA A 63 -5.26 4.55 2.19
CA ALA A 63 -6.43 3.70 1.96
C ALA A 63 -6.45 3.05 0.57
N PHE A 64 -5.91 3.70 -0.45
CA PHE A 64 -5.91 3.22 -1.84
C PHE A 64 -4.52 3.24 -2.45
N ALA A 65 -4.28 2.30 -3.35
CA ALA A 65 -3.04 2.20 -4.10
C ALA A 65 -3.29 1.80 -5.55
N ALA A 66 -2.40 2.22 -6.44
CA ALA A 66 -2.21 1.66 -7.76
C ALA A 66 -0.73 1.32 -7.94
N PHE A 67 -0.45 0.07 -8.27
CA PHE A 67 0.86 -0.40 -8.69
C PHE A 67 0.86 -0.48 -10.21
N VAL A 68 1.72 0.27 -10.87
CA VAL A 68 1.76 0.39 -12.32
C VAL A 68 3.16 0.03 -12.80
N ALA A 69 3.29 -1.08 -13.50
CA ALA A 69 4.54 -1.45 -14.15
C ALA A 69 4.55 -0.98 -15.61
N LEU A 70 5.66 -0.48 -16.04
CA LEU A 70 5.91 0.02 -17.37
C LEU A 70 7.08 -0.74 -18.02
N ASP A 71 6.94 -1.05 -19.30
CA ASP A 71 8.05 -1.52 -20.14
C ASP A 71 8.58 -0.35 -20.98
N LEU A 72 9.89 -0.09 -20.92
CA LEU A 72 10.54 0.92 -21.73
C LEU A 72 10.47 0.54 -23.22
N ASN A 73 10.34 1.52 -24.10
CA ASN A 73 10.43 1.30 -25.55
C ASN A 73 11.76 0.61 -25.90
N ARG A 74 11.78 -0.17 -26.98
CA ARG A 74 12.95 -1.03 -27.33
C ARG A 74 14.23 -0.24 -27.56
N ASP A 75 14.11 0.95 -28.14
CA ASP A 75 15.18 1.87 -28.52
C ASP A 75 15.49 2.92 -27.44
N THR A 76 14.98 2.75 -26.22
CA THR A 76 15.21 3.67 -25.12
C THR A 76 16.69 3.73 -24.75
N THR A 77 17.23 4.95 -24.72
CA THR A 77 18.62 5.24 -24.33
C THR A 77 18.71 5.73 -22.88
N ARG A 78 19.93 5.73 -22.30
CA ARG A 78 20.22 6.31 -20.98
C ARG A 78 19.68 7.75 -20.84
N ASP A 79 19.85 8.59 -21.87
CA ASP A 79 19.35 9.97 -21.87
C ASP A 79 17.81 10.05 -21.97
N ALA A 80 17.17 9.12 -22.67
CA ALA A 80 15.72 9.04 -22.71
C ALA A 80 15.17 8.66 -21.33
N VAL A 81 15.80 7.72 -20.61
CA VAL A 81 15.45 7.38 -19.23
C VAL A 81 15.63 8.60 -18.31
N ARG A 82 16.75 9.33 -18.42
CA ARG A 82 16.97 10.56 -17.63
C ARG A 82 15.84 11.57 -17.81
N ARG A 83 15.41 11.81 -19.06
CA ARG A 83 14.29 12.72 -19.35
C ARG A 83 12.96 12.20 -18.76
N LEU A 84 12.67 10.91 -18.92
CA LEU A 84 11.49 10.29 -18.36
C LEU A 84 11.44 10.46 -16.83
N LEU A 85 12.51 10.09 -16.13
CA LEU A 85 12.57 10.19 -14.66
C LEU A 85 12.43 11.62 -14.17
N ARG A 86 13.00 12.61 -14.89
CA ARG A 86 12.85 14.03 -14.57
C ARG A 86 11.40 14.48 -14.68
N VAL A 87 10.74 14.18 -15.80
CA VAL A 87 9.33 14.55 -16.00
C VAL A 87 8.43 13.87 -14.97
N LEU A 88 8.63 12.58 -14.71
CA LEU A 88 7.84 11.86 -13.70
C LEU A 88 8.06 12.42 -12.30
N SER A 89 9.29 12.82 -11.95
CA SER A 89 9.59 13.41 -10.64
C SER A 89 8.98 14.80 -10.48
N GLU A 90 9.05 15.64 -11.51
CA GLU A 90 8.45 16.98 -11.52
C GLU A 90 6.93 16.89 -11.38
N ASP A 91 6.28 16.04 -12.16
CA ASP A 91 4.82 15.83 -12.11
C ASP A 91 4.39 15.25 -10.76
N ALA A 92 5.09 14.24 -10.25
CA ALA A 92 4.81 13.64 -8.95
C ALA A 92 5.00 14.64 -7.81
N ALA A 93 6.06 15.45 -7.83
CA ALA A 93 6.31 16.49 -6.84
C ALA A 93 5.19 17.56 -6.83
N ALA A 94 4.65 17.92 -8.00
CA ALA A 94 3.52 18.84 -8.07
C ALA A 94 2.25 18.18 -7.49
N LEU A 95 1.89 16.99 -7.97
CA LEU A 95 0.67 16.27 -7.58
C LEU A 95 0.60 16.00 -6.06
N THR A 96 1.71 15.54 -5.45
CA THR A 96 1.77 15.24 -4.01
C THR A 96 1.58 16.48 -3.14
N GLN A 97 1.81 17.68 -3.68
CA GLN A 97 1.62 18.97 -3.01
C GLN A 97 0.30 19.66 -3.40
N GLY A 98 -0.64 18.96 -4.01
CA GLY A 98 -1.94 19.52 -4.40
C GLY A 98 -1.83 20.50 -5.56
N ARG A 99 -0.80 20.43 -6.38
CA ARG A 99 -0.57 21.29 -7.53
C ARG A 99 -0.62 20.49 -8.83
N ALA A 100 -1.30 21.03 -9.81
CA ALA A 100 -1.37 20.40 -11.13
C ALA A 100 -0.03 20.55 -11.88
N PRO A 101 0.49 19.48 -12.52
CA PRO A 101 1.54 19.59 -13.52
C PRO A 101 1.15 20.47 -14.71
N VAL A 102 2.15 21.02 -15.40
CA VAL A 102 1.93 21.94 -16.54
C VAL A 102 1.07 21.34 -17.66
N ALA A 103 1.18 20.04 -17.89
CA ALA A 103 0.43 19.31 -18.92
C ALA A 103 -0.94 18.77 -18.45
N ASP A 104 -1.30 19.01 -17.19
CA ASP A 104 -2.58 18.59 -16.64
C ASP A 104 -3.73 19.44 -17.16
N GLN A 105 -4.76 18.80 -17.70
CA GLN A 105 -5.94 19.48 -18.26
C GLN A 105 -7.10 19.60 -17.26
N GLU A 106 -6.99 18.91 -16.12
CA GLU A 106 -7.99 18.93 -15.05
C GLU A 106 -7.33 19.35 -13.70
N PRO A 107 -6.77 20.59 -13.62
CA PRO A 107 -5.94 21.01 -12.48
C PRO A 107 -6.67 20.97 -11.13
N TRP A 108 -7.98 21.14 -11.13
CA TRP A 108 -8.81 21.08 -9.91
C TRP A 108 -8.84 19.69 -9.27
N LEU A 109 -8.51 18.59 -10.01
CA LEU A 109 -8.42 17.25 -9.45
C LEU A 109 -7.14 17.03 -8.63
N ALA A 110 -6.12 17.88 -8.84
CA ALA A 110 -4.88 17.83 -8.05
C ALA A 110 -5.00 18.52 -6.68
N GLU A 111 -5.98 19.45 -6.50
CA GLU A 111 -6.11 20.29 -5.29
C GLU A 111 -6.35 19.50 -3.99
N HIS A 112 -6.74 18.23 -4.11
CA HIS A 112 -7.01 17.34 -2.98
C HIS A 112 -6.13 16.09 -3.03
N PRO A 113 -4.84 16.18 -2.69
CA PRO A 113 -3.89 15.07 -2.81
C PRO A 113 -4.14 13.93 -1.82
N ALA A 114 -4.86 14.18 -0.73
CA ALA A 114 -5.23 13.17 0.26
C ALA A 114 -4.03 12.29 0.69
N ARG A 115 -2.93 12.90 1.10
CA ARG A 115 -1.65 12.25 1.43
C ARG A 115 -1.04 11.46 0.26
N LEU A 116 -1.23 11.92 -0.97
CA LEU A 116 -0.69 11.26 -2.16
C LEU A 116 0.83 11.04 -2.04
N THR A 117 1.27 9.84 -2.36
CA THR A 117 2.68 9.50 -2.55
C THR A 117 2.88 8.81 -3.89
N VAL A 118 4.01 9.06 -4.53
CA VAL A 118 4.46 8.38 -5.73
C VAL A 118 5.87 7.87 -5.48
N THR A 119 6.03 6.54 -5.52
CA THR A 119 7.33 5.87 -5.33
C THR A 119 7.72 5.22 -6.65
N LEU A 120 8.96 5.44 -7.09
CA LEU A 120 9.52 4.86 -8.30
C LEU A 120 10.42 3.67 -7.96
N GLY A 121 10.19 2.53 -8.61
CA GLY A 121 11.03 1.34 -8.51
C GLY A 121 11.63 0.99 -9.88
N PHE A 122 12.92 0.69 -9.93
CA PHE A 122 13.67 0.42 -11.16
C PHE A 122 13.83 -1.08 -11.36
N GLY A 123 13.34 -1.59 -12.47
CA GLY A 123 13.53 -2.98 -12.89
C GLY A 123 14.93 -3.21 -13.46
N GLN A 124 15.24 -4.49 -13.68
CA GLN A 124 16.57 -4.92 -14.13
C GLN A 124 17.03 -4.23 -15.42
N ARG A 125 16.16 -4.12 -16.43
CA ARG A 125 16.51 -3.51 -17.71
C ARG A 125 16.77 -2.01 -17.58
N LEU A 126 15.92 -1.27 -16.82
CA LEU A 126 16.13 0.16 -16.61
C LEU A 126 17.48 0.42 -15.92
N LEU A 127 17.75 -0.30 -14.83
CA LEU A 127 18.99 -0.09 -14.08
C LEU A 127 20.21 -0.52 -14.89
N GLY A 128 20.09 -1.57 -15.70
CA GLY A 128 21.14 -1.99 -16.64
C GLY A 128 21.45 -0.96 -17.74
N LEU A 129 20.48 -0.10 -18.12
CA LEU A 129 20.69 1.01 -19.05
C LEU A 129 21.35 2.24 -18.39
N VAL A 130 21.02 2.48 -17.12
CA VAL A 130 21.41 3.71 -16.42
C VAL A 130 22.73 3.56 -15.68
N ALA A 131 22.90 2.48 -14.93
CA ALA A 131 24.03 2.25 -14.06
C ALA A 131 24.29 0.73 -13.89
N PRO A 132 24.75 0.03 -14.94
CA PRO A 132 24.94 -1.43 -14.93
C PRO A 132 25.87 -1.90 -13.81
N ASP A 133 26.91 -1.15 -13.52
CA ASP A 133 27.92 -1.48 -12.50
C ASP A 133 27.41 -1.30 -11.06
N ARG A 134 26.28 -0.63 -10.89
CA ARG A 134 25.60 -0.45 -9.58
C ARG A 134 24.39 -1.36 -9.41
N ALA A 135 24.07 -2.21 -10.40
CA ALA A 135 22.92 -3.12 -10.32
C ALA A 135 23.18 -4.20 -9.25
N PRO A 136 22.33 -4.31 -8.22
CA PRO A 136 22.52 -5.32 -7.20
C PRO A 136 22.20 -6.72 -7.74
N ALA A 137 22.92 -7.74 -7.27
CA ALA A 137 22.78 -9.11 -7.76
C ALA A 137 21.36 -9.68 -7.57
N TRP A 138 20.64 -9.23 -6.55
CA TRP A 138 19.27 -9.65 -6.28
C TRP A 138 18.21 -9.03 -7.22
N LEU A 139 18.57 -8.02 -8.05
CA LEU A 139 17.63 -7.39 -8.99
C LEU A 139 17.43 -8.27 -10.22
N ARG A 140 16.65 -9.30 -10.05
CA ARG A 140 16.25 -10.28 -11.06
C ARG A 140 14.93 -10.94 -10.66
N PRO A 141 14.27 -11.68 -11.57
CA PRO A 141 13.14 -12.50 -11.18
C PRO A 141 13.46 -13.41 -9.99
N LEU A 142 12.50 -13.56 -9.09
CA LEU A 142 12.64 -14.45 -7.92
C LEU A 142 12.91 -15.90 -8.39
N PRO A 143 13.60 -16.71 -7.57
CA PRO A 143 13.69 -18.14 -7.84
C PRO A 143 12.29 -18.76 -7.88
N PRO A 144 12.11 -19.88 -8.63
CA PRO A 144 10.82 -20.55 -8.69
C PRO A 144 10.41 -21.12 -7.32
N PHE A 145 9.13 -20.99 -6.99
CA PHE A 145 8.50 -21.60 -5.82
C PHE A 145 7.40 -22.55 -6.30
N SER A 146 7.18 -23.64 -5.57
CA SER A 146 6.25 -24.71 -5.99
C SER A 146 4.79 -24.25 -6.03
N ILE A 147 4.45 -23.28 -5.19
CA ILE A 147 3.11 -22.67 -5.10
C ILE A 147 2.81 -21.68 -6.22
N ASP A 148 3.82 -21.24 -6.95
CA ASP A 148 3.68 -20.18 -7.94
C ASP A 148 2.90 -20.65 -9.18
N ARG A 149 2.00 -19.81 -9.66
CA ARG A 149 1.28 -19.95 -10.92
C ARG A 149 1.35 -18.61 -11.67
N LEU A 150 2.57 -18.09 -11.81
CA LEU A 150 2.83 -16.77 -12.36
C LEU A 150 2.32 -16.62 -13.78
N GLU A 151 1.67 -15.49 -14.02
CA GLU A 151 1.22 -15.03 -15.32
C GLU A 151 2.12 -13.88 -15.79
N GLU A 152 2.62 -13.94 -17.01
CA GLU A 152 3.51 -12.91 -17.58
C GLU A 152 2.88 -11.52 -17.50
N ARG A 153 1.57 -11.43 -17.74
CA ARG A 153 0.81 -10.17 -17.69
C ARG A 153 0.77 -9.51 -16.31
N TRP A 154 1.19 -10.19 -15.24
CA TRP A 154 1.22 -9.67 -13.87
C TRP A 154 2.63 -9.66 -13.28
N SER A 155 3.65 -9.90 -14.11
CA SER A 155 5.01 -10.11 -13.63
C SER A 155 5.99 -9.13 -14.27
N ASP A 156 7.07 -8.81 -13.54
CA ASP A 156 8.18 -7.97 -13.97
C ASP A 156 7.78 -6.53 -14.36
N GLY A 157 8.65 -5.85 -15.07
CA GLY A 157 8.53 -4.47 -15.55
C GLY A 157 9.85 -3.73 -15.47
N ASP A 158 10.03 -2.73 -16.33
CA ASP A 158 11.26 -1.93 -16.34
C ASP A 158 11.21 -0.77 -15.34
N LEU A 159 10.02 -0.20 -15.10
CA LEU A 159 9.77 0.88 -14.16
C LEU A 159 8.45 0.63 -13.44
N LEU A 160 8.44 0.74 -12.11
CA LEU A 160 7.24 0.69 -11.28
C LEU A 160 6.90 2.10 -10.79
N LEU A 161 5.62 2.44 -10.83
CA LEU A 161 5.02 3.54 -10.10
C LEU A 161 4.12 2.94 -9.01
N GLN A 162 4.45 3.14 -7.72
CA GLN A 162 3.56 2.88 -6.61
C GLN A 162 2.89 4.20 -6.23
N ILE A 163 1.61 4.34 -6.52
CA ILE A 163 0.81 5.55 -6.32
C ILE A 163 -0.19 5.25 -5.21
N CYS A 164 -0.10 5.96 -4.07
CA CYS A 164 -0.97 5.72 -2.94
C CYS A 164 -1.57 7.03 -2.43
N ALA A 165 -2.86 7.03 -2.05
CA ALA A 165 -3.54 8.15 -1.41
C ALA A 165 -4.70 7.65 -0.53
N ASP A 166 -5.24 8.53 0.32
CA ASP A 166 -6.43 8.22 1.10
C ASP A 166 -7.74 8.48 0.34
N ASP A 167 -7.64 8.99 -0.89
CA ASP A 167 -8.75 9.12 -1.84
C ASP A 167 -8.45 8.40 -3.16
N ARG A 168 -9.40 7.56 -3.61
CA ARG A 168 -9.26 6.82 -4.87
C ARG A 168 -9.22 7.75 -6.10
N LEU A 169 -9.92 8.89 -6.07
CA LEU A 169 -9.90 9.84 -7.18
C LEU A 169 -8.51 10.47 -7.34
N ALA A 170 -7.84 10.80 -6.23
CA ALA A 170 -6.47 11.29 -6.24
C ALA A 170 -5.49 10.27 -6.84
N VAL A 171 -5.61 8.97 -6.47
CA VAL A 171 -4.82 7.88 -7.09
C VAL A 171 -5.07 7.80 -8.59
N SER A 172 -6.35 7.78 -9.01
CA SER A 172 -6.73 7.64 -10.42
C SER A 172 -6.25 8.82 -11.26
N HIS A 173 -6.36 10.05 -10.73
CA HIS A 173 -5.89 11.25 -11.40
C HIS A 173 -4.36 11.25 -11.55
N ALA A 174 -3.63 11.01 -10.47
CA ALA A 174 -2.17 10.93 -10.50
C ALA A 174 -1.67 9.86 -11.46
N GLN A 175 -2.25 8.67 -11.43
CA GLN A 175 -1.95 7.59 -12.38
C GLN A 175 -2.12 8.05 -13.82
N ARG A 176 -3.24 8.68 -14.16
CA ARG A 176 -3.52 9.13 -15.52
C ARG A 176 -2.54 10.20 -15.98
N VAL A 177 -2.20 11.16 -15.13
CA VAL A 177 -1.23 12.22 -15.44
C VAL A 177 0.15 11.61 -15.71
N LEU A 178 0.65 10.77 -14.78
CA LEU A 178 1.97 10.16 -14.90
C LEU A 178 2.07 9.21 -16.11
N LEU A 179 1.00 8.46 -16.44
CA LEU A 179 0.96 7.62 -17.64
C LEU A 179 0.96 8.45 -18.93
N LYS A 180 0.27 9.60 -18.97
CA LYS A 180 0.35 10.53 -20.10
C LYS A 180 1.79 11.05 -20.30
N ALA A 181 2.49 11.38 -19.21
CA ALA A 181 3.88 11.82 -19.25
C ALA A 181 4.84 10.72 -19.74
N ALA A 182 4.61 9.47 -19.32
CA ALA A 182 5.45 8.33 -19.67
C ALA A 182 5.24 7.80 -21.09
N ARG A 183 4.10 8.05 -21.75
CA ARG A 183 3.66 7.37 -23.00
C ARG A 183 4.63 7.41 -24.17
N SER A 184 5.48 8.44 -24.25
CA SER A 184 6.50 8.55 -25.32
C SER A 184 7.75 7.72 -25.05
N PHE A 185 7.92 7.20 -23.84
CA PHE A 185 9.09 6.49 -23.37
C PHE A 185 8.83 5.02 -23.04
N ALA A 186 7.60 4.71 -22.63
CA ALA A 186 7.24 3.41 -22.10
C ALA A 186 5.76 3.08 -22.36
N ALA A 187 5.46 1.79 -22.36
CA ALA A 187 4.09 1.26 -22.41
C ALA A 187 3.71 0.63 -21.05
N VAL A 188 2.42 0.65 -20.72
CA VAL A 188 1.91 -0.04 -19.55
C VAL A 188 2.05 -1.55 -19.75
N ARG A 189 2.73 -2.21 -18.81
CA ARG A 189 2.82 -3.67 -18.74
C ARG A 189 1.65 -4.25 -17.94
N TRP A 190 1.45 -3.77 -16.72
CA TRP A 190 0.29 -4.12 -15.89
C TRP A 190 -0.06 -2.99 -14.93
N VAL A 191 -1.31 -3.01 -14.48
CA VAL A 191 -1.83 -2.16 -13.40
C VAL A 191 -2.56 -3.04 -12.41
N GLN A 192 -2.28 -2.87 -11.14
CA GLN A 192 -3.01 -3.51 -10.06
C GLN A 192 -3.43 -2.48 -9.03
N ASP A 193 -4.72 -2.21 -8.96
CA ASP A 193 -5.32 -1.40 -7.90
C ASP A 193 -5.41 -2.21 -6.60
N GLY A 194 -5.34 -1.49 -5.49
CA GLY A 194 -5.50 -2.09 -4.17
C GLY A 194 -6.16 -1.14 -3.19
N PHE A 195 -6.74 -1.71 -2.13
CA PHE A 195 -7.41 -0.95 -1.09
C PHE A 195 -7.13 -1.52 0.31
N ARG A 196 -7.31 -0.67 1.28
CA ARG A 196 -7.36 -0.99 2.71
C ARG A 196 -8.63 -0.39 3.30
N HIS A 197 -8.82 -0.45 4.63
CA HIS A 197 -9.90 0.31 5.26
C HIS A 197 -9.73 1.82 5.01
N THR A 198 -10.85 2.50 4.84
CA THR A 198 -10.87 3.96 4.65
C THR A 198 -10.46 4.66 5.95
N VAL A 199 -9.79 5.79 5.83
CA VAL A 199 -9.41 6.63 6.98
C VAL A 199 -10.64 6.94 7.84
N GLY A 200 -10.51 6.76 9.15
CA GLY A 200 -11.58 6.99 10.12
C GLY A 200 -12.65 5.88 10.21
N SER A 201 -12.56 4.80 9.39
CA SER A 201 -13.49 3.67 9.48
C SER A 201 -13.14 2.68 10.60
N VAL A 202 -11.93 2.71 11.10
CA VAL A 202 -11.42 1.94 12.23
C VAL A 202 -10.62 2.86 13.16
N PRO A 203 -10.41 2.51 14.44
CA PRO A 203 -9.55 3.27 15.33
C PRO A 203 -8.13 3.46 14.78
N ASP A 204 -7.52 4.61 15.08
CA ASP A 204 -6.15 4.89 14.70
C ASP A 204 -5.18 3.84 15.27
N GLY A 205 -4.22 3.42 14.45
CA GLY A 205 -3.23 2.43 14.82
C GLY A 205 -3.70 0.96 14.76
N GLN A 206 -4.96 0.72 14.41
CA GLN A 206 -5.45 -0.64 14.19
C GLN A 206 -4.83 -1.22 12.91
N SER A 207 -4.27 -2.44 13.01
CA SER A 207 -3.76 -3.17 11.84
C SER A 207 -4.88 -3.45 10.84
N MET A 208 -4.51 -3.45 9.55
CA MET A 208 -5.48 -3.78 8.49
C MET A 208 -5.96 -5.23 8.59
N ARG A 209 -7.11 -5.50 7.97
CA ARG A 209 -7.54 -6.87 7.69
C ARG A 209 -7.41 -7.19 6.21
N ASN A 210 -6.90 -8.37 5.91
CA ASN A 210 -7.00 -8.93 4.57
C ASN A 210 -8.39 -9.55 4.33
N LEU A 211 -8.65 -10.02 3.11
CA LEU A 211 -9.97 -10.55 2.75
C LEU A 211 -10.28 -11.92 3.35
N PHE A 212 -9.31 -12.61 3.95
CA PHE A 212 -9.56 -13.77 4.85
C PHE A 212 -10.06 -13.35 6.24
N GLY A 213 -10.18 -12.05 6.50
CA GLY A 213 -10.53 -11.51 7.81
C GLY A 213 -9.38 -11.48 8.82
N GLN A 214 -8.18 -11.88 8.42
CA GLN A 214 -6.99 -11.90 9.27
C GLN A 214 -6.49 -10.48 9.53
N VAL A 215 -6.00 -10.23 10.77
CA VAL A 215 -5.23 -9.03 11.11
C VAL A 215 -3.84 -9.15 10.46
N ASP A 216 -3.48 -8.22 9.58
CA ASP A 216 -2.27 -8.27 8.76
C ASP A 216 -1.39 -7.03 8.97
N GLY A 217 -0.09 -7.25 9.20
CA GLY A 217 0.88 -6.18 9.43
C GLY A 217 1.38 -6.04 10.87
N THR A 218 0.89 -6.83 11.80
CA THR A 218 1.20 -6.79 13.24
C THR A 218 2.70 -6.71 13.57
N VAL A 219 3.53 -7.45 12.84
CA VAL A 219 4.99 -7.55 13.10
C VAL A 219 5.84 -6.70 12.13
N ASN A 220 5.25 -5.72 11.46
CA ASN A 220 6.03 -4.80 10.63
C ASN A 220 6.98 -3.95 11.50
N PRO A 221 8.25 -3.80 11.09
CA PRO A 221 9.13 -2.80 11.69
C PRO A 221 8.51 -1.41 11.58
N ARG A 222 8.54 -0.63 12.65
CA ARG A 222 7.99 0.73 12.65
C ARG A 222 8.90 1.66 11.88
N GLY A 223 8.35 2.46 10.96
CA GLY A 223 9.10 3.48 10.22
C GLY A 223 9.92 4.37 11.16
N GLY A 224 11.19 4.58 10.85
CA GLY A 224 12.13 5.36 11.66
C GLY A 224 12.72 4.65 12.88
N SER A 225 12.36 3.40 13.19
CA SER A 225 13.04 2.60 14.22
C SER A 225 14.38 2.05 13.72
N GLU A 226 15.29 1.71 14.62
CA GLU A 226 16.56 1.06 14.27
C GLU A 226 16.33 -0.26 13.51
N GLU A 227 15.33 -1.02 13.90
CA GLU A 227 14.93 -2.23 13.20
C GLU A 227 14.50 -1.94 11.75
N TYR A 228 13.66 -0.91 11.54
CA TYR A 228 13.25 -0.47 10.22
C TYR A 228 14.46 -0.07 9.36
N GLU A 229 15.39 0.71 9.92
CA GLU A 229 16.62 1.14 9.25
C GLU A 229 17.49 -0.05 8.82
N ARG A 230 17.58 -1.07 9.68
CA ARG A 230 18.30 -2.30 9.38
C ARG A 230 17.62 -3.13 8.30
N VAL A 231 16.31 -3.35 8.44
CA VAL A 231 15.54 -4.23 7.57
C VAL A 231 15.37 -3.63 6.17
N VAL A 232 15.05 -2.33 6.08
CA VAL A 232 14.67 -1.69 4.82
C VAL A 232 15.87 -1.04 4.13
N HIS A 233 16.78 -0.42 4.89
CA HIS A 233 17.90 0.34 4.33
C HIS A 233 19.26 -0.28 4.59
N GLY A 234 19.31 -1.45 5.25
CA GLY A 234 20.53 -2.23 5.45
C GLY A 234 21.49 -1.71 6.52
N ARG A 235 21.10 -0.69 7.31
CA ARG A 235 21.96 -0.16 8.36
C ARG A 235 22.35 -1.27 9.36
N ASP A 236 23.66 -1.39 9.63
CA ASP A 236 24.21 -2.38 10.55
C ASP A 236 23.91 -3.86 10.24
N GLY A 237 23.55 -4.18 8.99
CA GLY A 237 23.22 -5.55 8.59
C GLY A 237 23.59 -5.90 7.16
N PHE A 238 23.20 -5.09 6.19
CA PHE A 238 23.43 -5.31 4.77
C PHE A 238 24.11 -4.08 4.16
N ALA A 239 24.97 -4.28 3.16
CA ALA A 239 25.39 -3.18 2.32
C ALA A 239 24.21 -2.75 1.43
N PRO A 240 23.72 -1.50 1.51
CA PRO A 240 22.68 -1.03 0.60
C PRO A 240 23.25 -0.97 -0.82
N TRP A 241 22.42 -1.24 -1.83
CA TRP A 241 22.80 -1.14 -3.23
C TRP A 241 23.15 0.31 -3.64
N VAL A 242 22.54 1.27 -2.97
CA VAL A 242 22.87 2.70 -2.99
C VAL A 242 22.45 3.29 -1.62
N PRO A 243 23.17 4.31 -1.08
CA PRO A 243 22.76 4.94 0.16
C PRO A 243 21.31 5.39 0.15
N ASP A 244 20.56 5.11 1.23
CA ASP A 244 19.12 5.39 1.39
C ASP A 244 18.18 4.69 0.37
N GLY A 245 18.71 3.84 -0.50
CA GLY A 245 17.92 2.97 -1.37
C GLY A 245 17.38 1.75 -0.62
N THR A 246 16.49 1.02 -1.29
CA THR A 246 15.90 -0.24 -0.80
C THR A 246 15.52 -1.14 -1.96
N ALA A 247 15.14 -2.38 -1.69
CA ALA A 247 14.49 -3.27 -2.65
C ALA A 247 12.98 -3.30 -2.41
N LEU A 248 12.23 -3.55 -3.45
CA LEU A 248 10.79 -3.80 -3.40
C LEU A 248 10.46 -5.08 -4.15
N VAL A 249 9.89 -6.04 -3.46
CA VAL A 249 9.27 -7.23 -4.04
C VAL A 249 7.76 -7.03 -4.09
N VAL A 250 7.16 -7.15 -5.26
CA VAL A 250 5.71 -7.10 -5.45
C VAL A 250 5.23 -8.48 -5.84
N ARG A 251 4.25 -9.02 -5.08
CA ARG A 251 3.57 -10.28 -5.42
C ARG A 251 2.08 -10.01 -5.53
N ARG A 252 1.47 -10.44 -6.65
CA ARG A 252 0.01 -10.50 -6.76
C ARG A 252 -0.42 -11.89 -6.35
N ILE A 253 -1.15 -11.99 -5.23
CA ILE A 253 -1.55 -13.24 -4.62
C ILE A 253 -3.07 -13.37 -4.73
N ALA A 254 -3.56 -14.33 -5.52
CA ALA A 254 -4.97 -14.66 -5.57
C ALA A 254 -5.37 -15.40 -4.29
N MET A 255 -6.53 -15.06 -3.73
CA MET A 255 -7.09 -15.64 -2.51
C MET A 255 -8.39 -16.37 -2.85
N ASN A 256 -8.46 -17.66 -2.58
CA ASN A 256 -9.65 -18.47 -2.80
C ASN A 256 -10.60 -18.32 -1.60
N LEU A 257 -11.46 -17.29 -1.62
CA LEU A 257 -12.40 -17.01 -0.55
C LEU A 257 -13.49 -18.09 -0.47
N ASP A 258 -13.88 -18.68 -1.59
CA ASP A 258 -14.93 -19.69 -1.63
C ASP A 258 -14.56 -20.91 -0.78
N THR A 259 -13.38 -21.47 -1.00
CA THR A 259 -12.90 -22.62 -0.21
C THR A 259 -12.41 -22.23 1.19
N TRP A 260 -11.98 -20.96 1.39
CA TRP A 260 -11.70 -20.44 2.72
C TRP A 260 -12.96 -20.40 3.57
N ASP A 261 -14.11 -20.05 3.00
CA ASP A 261 -15.40 -19.99 3.70
C ASP A 261 -15.99 -21.36 4.04
N GLU A 262 -15.52 -22.43 3.39
CA GLU A 262 -15.85 -23.81 3.76
C GLU A 262 -15.16 -24.28 5.05
N ALA A 263 -14.00 -23.71 5.40
CA ALA A 263 -13.28 -24.05 6.61
C ALA A 263 -13.94 -23.38 7.84
N ASP A 264 -14.02 -24.10 8.96
CA ASP A 264 -14.51 -23.52 10.22
C ASP A 264 -13.48 -22.57 10.86
N THR A 265 -13.92 -21.76 11.81
CA THR A 265 -13.05 -20.77 12.48
C THR A 265 -11.83 -21.42 13.15
N PRO A 266 -11.92 -22.54 13.88
CA PRO A 266 -10.75 -23.20 14.44
C PRO A 266 -9.72 -23.62 13.38
N ALA A 267 -10.14 -24.18 12.25
CA ALA A 267 -9.24 -24.59 11.17
C ALA A 267 -8.55 -23.38 10.52
N ARG A 268 -9.29 -22.27 10.31
CA ARG A 268 -8.73 -21.01 9.81
C ARG A 268 -7.69 -20.41 10.76
N GLU A 269 -8.00 -20.39 12.07
CA GLU A 269 -7.09 -19.88 13.10
C GLU A 269 -5.86 -20.75 13.27
N ASP A 270 -6.02 -22.08 13.18
CA ASP A 270 -4.90 -23.03 13.23
C ASP A 270 -3.95 -22.87 12.03
N ALA A 271 -4.50 -22.71 10.81
CA ALA A 271 -3.70 -22.43 9.61
C ALA A 271 -2.87 -21.15 9.73
N VAL A 272 -3.38 -20.12 10.42
CA VAL A 272 -2.69 -18.85 10.62
C VAL A 272 -1.74 -18.90 11.82
N GLY A 273 -2.16 -19.54 12.92
CA GLY A 273 -1.52 -19.52 14.23
C GLY A 273 -1.92 -18.34 15.10
N ARG A 274 -2.97 -17.58 14.70
CA ARG A 274 -3.54 -16.43 15.41
C ARG A 274 -5.05 -16.43 15.33
N ARG A 275 -5.70 -15.84 16.34
CA ARG A 275 -7.16 -15.66 16.34
C ARG A 275 -7.56 -14.65 15.27
N LEU A 276 -8.60 -14.96 14.51
CA LEU A 276 -9.12 -14.05 13.47
C LEU A 276 -9.74 -12.80 14.07
N ARG A 277 -10.43 -12.95 15.22
CA ARG A 277 -11.17 -11.86 15.87
C ARG A 277 -10.29 -10.67 16.25
N ASP A 278 -9.16 -10.91 16.86
CA ASP A 278 -8.32 -9.89 17.51
C ASP A 278 -6.83 -9.97 17.12
N GLY A 279 -6.43 -10.95 16.29
CA GLY A 279 -5.06 -11.11 15.85
C GLY A 279 -4.09 -11.64 16.90
N ALA A 280 -4.54 -11.95 18.12
CA ALA A 280 -3.68 -12.49 19.15
C ALA A 280 -3.19 -13.90 18.81
N PRO A 281 -1.97 -14.29 19.23
CA PRO A 281 -1.48 -15.65 19.05
C PRO A 281 -2.41 -16.69 19.67
N LEU A 282 -2.45 -17.92 19.12
CA LEU A 282 -3.20 -19.02 19.73
C LEU A 282 -2.67 -19.39 21.11
N THR A 283 -1.47 -19.00 21.46
CA THR A 283 -0.87 -19.15 22.79
C THR A 283 -1.34 -18.11 23.82
N GLY A 284 -2.25 -17.20 23.42
CA GLY A 284 -2.86 -16.19 24.29
C GLY A 284 -2.26 -14.79 24.13
N GLY A 285 -2.79 -13.85 24.90
CA GLY A 285 -2.35 -12.45 24.89
C GLY A 285 -3.17 -11.55 23.97
N ALA A 286 -2.53 -10.47 23.48
CA ALA A 286 -3.05 -9.46 22.56
C ALA A 286 -2.40 -9.56 21.18
N GLU A 287 -2.85 -8.74 20.22
CA GLU A 287 -2.38 -8.73 18.83
C GLU A 287 -0.85 -8.66 18.72
N HIS A 288 -0.22 -7.75 19.46
CA HIS A 288 1.22 -7.48 19.35
C HIS A 288 2.11 -8.37 20.22
N ASP A 289 1.51 -9.31 20.98
CA ASP A 289 2.30 -10.24 21.78
C ASP A 289 3.00 -11.27 20.90
N GLU A 290 4.21 -11.64 21.32
CA GLU A 290 4.98 -12.68 20.63
C GLU A 290 4.34 -14.05 20.85
N PRO A 291 4.15 -14.84 19.78
CA PRO A 291 3.66 -16.21 19.91
C PRO A 291 4.70 -17.10 20.61
N ASP A 292 4.28 -17.84 21.63
CA ASP A 292 5.13 -18.89 22.21
C ASP A 292 5.10 -20.14 21.31
N LEU A 293 6.08 -20.23 20.40
CA LEU A 293 6.21 -21.34 19.47
C LEU A 293 6.63 -22.67 20.15
N ALA A 294 7.09 -22.62 21.41
CA ALA A 294 7.44 -23.81 22.18
C ALA A 294 6.27 -24.38 22.99
N ALA A 295 5.18 -23.60 23.16
CA ALA A 295 4.01 -24.00 23.92
C ALA A 295 3.38 -25.27 23.36
N ARG A 296 3.00 -26.19 24.29
CA ARG A 296 2.35 -27.46 23.92
C ARG A 296 1.01 -27.61 24.63
N GLY A 297 0.07 -28.19 23.94
CA GLY A 297 -1.24 -28.55 24.48
C GLY A 297 -1.18 -29.76 25.42
N PRO A 298 -2.32 -30.11 26.05
CA PRO A 298 -2.40 -31.22 27.01
C PRO A 298 -1.95 -32.59 26.43
N LEU A 299 -2.07 -32.77 25.12
CA LEU A 299 -1.66 -34.00 24.40
C LEU A 299 -0.21 -33.96 23.89
N GLY A 300 0.57 -32.91 24.22
CA GLY A 300 1.95 -32.78 23.83
C GLY A 300 2.19 -32.20 22.43
N PHE A 301 1.13 -31.93 21.65
CA PHE A 301 1.26 -31.27 20.33
C PHE A 301 1.51 -29.75 20.50
N PRO A 302 2.25 -29.12 19.55
CA PRO A 302 2.40 -27.67 19.54
C PRO A 302 1.02 -26.96 19.55
N VAL A 303 0.87 -25.88 20.32
CA VAL A 303 -0.34 -25.04 20.29
C VAL A 303 -0.45 -24.30 18.95
N ILE A 304 0.68 -23.81 18.43
CA ILE A 304 0.77 -23.27 17.07
C ILE A 304 1.44 -24.34 16.22
N ALA A 305 0.68 -24.91 15.28
CA ALA A 305 1.10 -26.02 14.45
C ALA A 305 2.35 -25.71 13.63
N ASP A 306 3.11 -26.73 13.22
CA ASP A 306 4.34 -26.56 12.45
C ASP A 306 4.09 -25.98 11.05
N TYR A 307 2.88 -26.16 10.50
CA TYR A 307 2.42 -25.63 9.24
C TYR A 307 1.73 -24.25 9.36
N ALA A 308 1.59 -23.70 10.57
CA ALA A 308 0.93 -22.41 10.76
C ALA A 308 1.75 -21.28 10.16
N HIS A 309 1.08 -20.38 9.42
CA HIS A 309 1.70 -19.25 8.71
C HIS A 309 2.63 -18.42 9.60
N VAL A 310 2.19 -18.09 10.82
CA VAL A 310 2.99 -17.30 11.77
C VAL A 310 4.29 -17.98 12.17
N ARG A 311 4.32 -19.30 12.24
CA ARG A 311 5.53 -20.08 12.52
C ARG A 311 6.43 -20.12 11.29
N ARG A 312 5.88 -20.43 10.11
CA ARG A 312 6.64 -20.55 8.86
C ARG A 312 7.26 -19.23 8.38
N SER A 313 6.58 -18.12 8.62
CA SER A 313 7.07 -16.79 8.24
C SER A 313 8.19 -16.25 9.16
N ARG A 314 8.43 -16.85 10.32
CA ARG A 314 9.46 -16.41 11.27
C ARG A 314 10.80 -17.06 11.00
N SER A 315 11.86 -16.34 11.37
CA SER A 315 13.24 -16.81 11.39
C SER A 315 13.85 -16.52 12.75
N GLU A 316 14.81 -17.35 13.15
CA GLU A 316 15.70 -17.08 14.30
C GLU A 316 16.73 -16.00 13.96
N ASP A 317 17.05 -15.81 12.66
CA ASP A 317 17.90 -14.72 12.20
C ASP A 317 17.13 -13.40 12.21
N PRO A 318 17.51 -12.42 13.04
CA PRO A 318 16.84 -11.11 13.11
C PRO A 318 17.01 -10.30 11.82
N LEU A 319 17.92 -10.68 10.92
CA LEU A 319 18.12 -10.03 9.63
C LEU A 319 17.15 -10.56 8.57
N GLU A 320 16.60 -11.76 8.73
CA GLU A 320 15.58 -12.30 7.83
C GLU A 320 14.19 -11.72 8.14
N ARG A 321 14.05 -10.41 7.98
CA ARG A 321 12.80 -9.67 8.15
C ARG A 321 12.54 -8.77 6.95
N ILE A 322 11.28 -8.42 6.75
CA ILE A 322 10.82 -7.53 5.67
C ILE A 322 9.82 -6.52 6.23
N HIS A 323 9.71 -5.36 5.59
CA HIS A 323 8.64 -4.41 5.85
C HIS A 323 7.55 -4.55 4.79
N ARG A 324 6.33 -4.91 5.21
CA ARG A 324 5.22 -5.20 4.30
C ARG A 324 4.28 -4.00 4.18
N ARG A 325 3.91 -3.69 2.93
CA ARG A 325 2.90 -2.68 2.58
C ARG A 325 1.84 -3.36 1.71
N VAL A 326 0.90 -4.03 2.35
CA VAL A 326 -0.10 -4.89 1.71
C VAL A 326 -1.36 -4.11 1.40
N TYR A 327 -2.00 -4.43 0.26
CA TYR A 327 -3.32 -3.95 -0.14
C TYR A 327 -4.18 -5.12 -0.60
N ASN A 328 -5.48 -5.09 -0.30
CA ASN A 328 -6.44 -6.03 -0.86
C ASN A 328 -6.78 -5.62 -2.30
N TYR A 329 -7.16 -6.57 -3.12
CA TYR A 329 -7.89 -6.31 -4.36
C TYR A 329 -9.14 -7.20 -4.42
N ASP A 330 -10.20 -6.70 -5.04
CA ASP A 330 -11.45 -7.42 -5.26
C ASP A 330 -11.99 -6.99 -6.62
N LEU A 331 -11.97 -7.92 -7.56
CA LEU A 331 -12.34 -7.67 -8.94
C LEU A 331 -13.73 -8.25 -9.23
N PRO A 332 -14.47 -7.68 -10.18
CA PRO A 332 -15.72 -8.25 -10.61
C PRO A 332 -15.53 -9.69 -11.08
N VAL A 333 -16.37 -10.58 -10.59
CA VAL A 333 -16.37 -11.98 -11.03
C VAL A 333 -16.74 -12.03 -12.52
N ALA A 334 -15.86 -12.63 -13.33
CA ALA A 334 -16.14 -12.81 -14.75
C ALA A 334 -17.37 -13.73 -14.94
N GLY A 335 -18.37 -13.27 -15.67
CA GLY A 335 -19.52 -14.09 -16.07
C GLY A 335 -19.09 -15.34 -16.85
N ALA A 336 -19.98 -16.32 -17.02
CA ALA A 336 -19.72 -17.63 -17.64
C ALA A 336 -19.05 -17.60 -19.02
N SER A 337 -19.09 -16.46 -19.73
CA SER A 337 -18.49 -16.22 -21.06
C SER A 337 -17.19 -15.41 -21.05
N GLY A 338 -16.70 -14.96 -19.88
CA GLY A 338 -15.49 -14.13 -19.78
C GLY A 338 -14.19 -14.95 -19.75
N THR A 339 -13.09 -14.34 -20.25
CA THR A 339 -11.74 -14.89 -20.11
C THR A 339 -11.32 -14.81 -18.63
N ARG A 340 -11.23 -15.95 -17.99
CA ARG A 340 -10.90 -16.04 -16.56
C ARG A 340 -9.39 -16.02 -16.37
N GLY A 341 -8.91 -15.21 -15.40
CA GLY A 341 -7.57 -15.36 -14.85
C GLY A 341 -7.41 -16.73 -14.16
N ARG A 342 -6.22 -17.31 -14.19
CA ARG A 342 -5.91 -18.51 -13.39
C ARG A 342 -6.00 -18.13 -11.91
N GLY A 343 -6.95 -18.71 -11.20
CA GLY A 343 -7.20 -18.42 -9.78
C GLY A 343 -8.69 -18.16 -9.49
N ALA A 344 -9.49 -17.71 -10.48
CA ALA A 344 -10.92 -17.63 -10.33
C ALA A 344 -11.53 -19.04 -10.50
N THR A 345 -12.20 -19.54 -9.47
CA THR A 345 -12.95 -20.81 -9.53
C THR A 345 -14.11 -20.67 -10.50
N THR A 346 -14.37 -21.73 -11.29
CA THR A 346 -15.54 -21.79 -12.17
C THR A 346 -16.82 -21.79 -11.32
N GLY A 347 -17.59 -20.70 -11.38
CA GLY A 347 -18.79 -20.55 -10.53
C GLY A 347 -18.50 -19.95 -9.16
N GLY A 348 -17.25 -19.50 -8.87
CA GLY A 348 -16.89 -18.82 -7.64
C GLY A 348 -17.58 -17.45 -7.49
N VAL A 349 -17.72 -16.99 -6.27
CA VAL A 349 -18.37 -15.71 -5.92
C VAL A 349 -17.37 -14.56 -5.80
N SER A 350 -16.06 -14.83 -5.89
CA SER A 350 -15.03 -13.80 -5.75
C SER A 350 -13.88 -13.96 -6.76
N ASP A 351 -13.27 -12.83 -7.19
CA ASP A 351 -11.95 -12.73 -7.82
C ASP A 351 -11.11 -11.76 -7.00
N ALA A 352 -10.66 -12.24 -5.86
CA ALA A 352 -10.09 -11.46 -4.80
C ALA A 352 -8.66 -11.88 -4.46
N GLY A 353 -7.94 -11.02 -3.78
CA GLY A 353 -6.57 -11.32 -3.35
C GLY A 353 -5.87 -10.14 -2.70
N MET A 354 -4.53 -10.21 -2.71
CA MET A 354 -3.71 -9.13 -2.20
C MET A 354 -2.57 -8.75 -3.15
N VAL A 355 -2.24 -7.48 -3.14
CA VAL A 355 -0.96 -6.95 -3.61
C VAL A 355 -0.02 -6.94 -2.41
N PHE A 356 0.89 -7.88 -2.39
CA PHE A 356 1.90 -8.00 -1.35
C PHE A 356 3.15 -7.25 -1.80
N ALA A 357 3.38 -6.06 -1.24
CA ALA A 357 4.58 -5.27 -1.44
C ALA A 357 5.48 -5.43 -0.21
N ALA A 358 6.72 -5.86 -0.41
CA ALA A 358 7.70 -6.06 0.65
C ALA A 358 8.98 -5.26 0.37
N TYR A 359 9.31 -4.38 1.29
CA TYR A 359 10.56 -3.62 1.28
C TYR A 359 11.61 -4.33 2.13
N CYS A 360 12.82 -4.43 1.61
CA CYS A 360 13.97 -5.03 2.29
C CYS A 360 15.29 -4.52 1.68
N ALA A 361 16.37 -4.64 2.41
CA ALA A 361 17.69 -4.22 1.93
C ALA A 361 18.30 -5.21 0.92
N ASP A 362 18.02 -6.50 1.10
CA ASP A 362 18.54 -7.59 0.27
C ASP A 362 17.48 -8.67 0.07
N VAL A 363 17.02 -8.82 -1.17
CA VAL A 363 15.94 -9.76 -1.53
C VAL A 363 16.36 -11.21 -1.28
N ASP A 364 17.61 -11.57 -1.63
CA ASP A 364 18.11 -12.94 -1.54
C ASP A 364 18.29 -13.40 -0.09
N ARG A 365 18.65 -12.47 0.80
CA ARG A 365 18.94 -12.76 2.22
C ARG A 365 17.75 -12.57 3.14
N GLN A 366 16.73 -11.83 2.72
CA GLN A 366 15.57 -11.52 3.55
C GLN A 366 14.28 -12.14 3.01
N PHE A 367 13.85 -11.76 1.80
CA PHE A 367 12.59 -12.23 1.24
C PHE A 367 12.63 -13.71 0.82
N VAL A 368 13.68 -14.11 0.09
CA VAL A 368 13.76 -15.46 -0.48
C VAL A 368 13.75 -16.56 0.60
N PRO A 369 14.49 -16.47 1.72
CA PRO A 369 14.44 -17.49 2.77
C PRO A 369 13.06 -17.60 3.43
N ILE A 370 12.39 -16.46 3.68
CA ILE A 370 11.03 -16.46 4.22
C ILE A 370 10.08 -17.18 3.25
N GLN A 371 10.13 -16.82 1.96
CA GLN A 371 9.25 -17.41 0.96
C GLN A 371 9.50 -18.91 0.77
N ARG A 372 10.73 -19.39 0.89
CA ARG A 372 11.05 -20.82 0.83
C ARG A 372 10.40 -21.59 1.99
N ARG A 373 10.48 -21.08 3.22
CA ARG A 373 9.82 -21.70 4.37
C ARG A 373 8.29 -21.75 4.20
N LEU A 374 7.70 -20.70 3.63
CA LEU A 374 6.27 -20.68 3.32
C LEU A 374 5.92 -21.66 2.20
N ASP A 375 6.74 -21.75 1.15
CA ASP A 375 6.56 -22.69 0.04
C ASP A 375 6.57 -24.16 0.50
N GLU A 376 7.42 -24.48 1.48
CA GLU A 376 7.61 -25.84 1.97
C GLU A 376 6.40 -26.39 2.75
N LEU A 377 5.78 -25.61 3.63
CA LEU A 377 4.82 -26.16 4.58
C LEU A 377 3.73 -25.18 5.07
N ASP A 378 3.57 -24.00 4.49
CA ASP A 378 2.54 -23.07 4.95
C ASP A 378 1.14 -23.57 4.57
N MET A 379 0.27 -23.76 5.58
CA MET A 379 -1.10 -24.22 5.35
C MET A 379 -1.94 -23.21 4.55
N LEU A 380 -1.61 -21.90 4.58
CA LEU A 380 -2.29 -20.91 3.75
C LEU A 380 -2.11 -21.14 2.25
N ASN A 381 -1.12 -21.94 1.82
CA ASN A 381 -0.96 -22.34 0.42
C ASN A 381 -2.18 -23.09 -0.14
N ALA A 382 -3.04 -23.65 0.72
CA ALA A 382 -4.30 -24.26 0.29
C ALA A 382 -5.30 -23.23 -0.28
N TRP A 383 -5.20 -21.97 0.11
CA TRP A 383 -6.14 -20.90 -0.27
C TRP A 383 -5.49 -19.72 -0.98
N THR A 384 -4.16 -19.68 -1.06
CA THR A 384 -3.42 -18.60 -1.72
C THR A 384 -2.63 -19.12 -2.90
N THR A 385 -2.63 -18.34 -4.00
CA THR A 385 -1.84 -18.66 -5.20
C THR A 385 -1.16 -17.39 -5.70
N PRO A 386 0.17 -17.29 -5.64
CA PRO A 386 0.87 -16.18 -6.29
C PRO A 386 0.75 -16.28 -7.81
N VAL A 387 0.16 -15.26 -8.43
CA VAL A 387 -0.07 -15.21 -9.88
C VAL A 387 0.72 -14.10 -10.57
N GLY A 388 1.40 -13.24 -9.81
CA GLY A 388 2.29 -12.21 -10.33
C GLY A 388 3.47 -12.00 -9.41
N SER A 389 4.62 -11.62 -9.99
CA SER A 389 5.87 -11.40 -9.26
C SER A 389 6.76 -10.40 -9.96
N ALA A 390 7.27 -9.41 -9.22
CA ALA A 390 8.24 -8.45 -9.75
C ALA A 390 9.21 -8.01 -8.66
N VAL A 391 10.44 -7.70 -9.05
CA VAL A 391 11.48 -7.17 -8.16
C VAL A 391 11.99 -5.85 -8.71
N PHE A 392 12.04 -4.84 -7.85
CA PHE A 392 12.49 -3.50 -8.21
C PHE A 392 13.54 -2.98 -7.22
N ALA A 393 14.53 -2.27 -7.73
CA ALA A 393 15.42 -1.44 -6.93
C ALA A 393 14.77 -0.06 -6.75
N VAL A 394 14.57 0.35 -5.52
CA VAL A 394 14.01 1.66 -5.17
C VAL A 394 15.17 2.59 -4.83
N PRO A 395 15.48 3.60 -5.66
CA PRO A 395 16.54 4.54 -5.36
C PRO A 395 16.16 5.47 -4.21
N PRO A 396 17.12 6.24 -3.65
CA PRO A 396 16.82 7.28 -2.67
C PRO A 396 15.83 8.31 -3.23
N GLY A 397 15.32 9.18 -2.37
CA GLY A 397 14.61 10.35 -2.79
C GLY A 397 15.53 11.35 -3.50
N CYS A 398 15.03 12.53 -3.82
CA CYS A 398 15.82 13.59 -4.46
C CYS A 398 15.62 14.92 -3.75
N ALA A 399 16.55 15.84 -3.93
CA ALA A 399 16.42 17.23 -3.53
C ALA A 399 15.47 17.99 -4.47
N GLU A 400 15.01 19.18 -4.06
CA GLU A 400 14.32 20.10 -4.97
C GLU A 400 15.21 20.44 -6.18
N GLY A 401 14.63 20.38 -7.39
CA GLY A 401 15.35 20.54 -8.65
C GLY A 401 16.10 19.32 -9.16
N GLY A 402 16.23 18.25 -8.34
CA GLY A 402 16.69 16.93 -8.73
C GLY A 402 15.54 16.04 -9.22
N PHE A 403 15.82 14.77 -9.45
CA PHE A 403 14.83 13.77 -9.84
C PHE A 403 15.19 12.40 -9.24
N VAL A 404 14.20 11.56 -9.02
CA VAL A 404 14.42 10.22 -8.46
C VAL A 404 15.38 9.43 -9.34
N GLY A 405 16.50 8.98 -8.75
CA GLY A 405 17.55 8.24 -9.44
C GLY A 405 18.64 9.12 -10.07
N ASP A 406 18.65 10.44 -9.87
CA ASP A 406 19.70 11.34 -10.39
C ASP A 406 21.12 10.93 -9.96
N VAL A 407 21.28 10.42 -8.74
CA VAL A 407 22.55 9.87 -8.24
C VAL A 407 23.15 8.74 -9.10
N LEU A 408 22.35 8.10 -9.95
CA LEU A 408 22.79 7.06 -10.88
C LEU A 408 23.32 7.60 -12.21
N PHE A 409 23.18 8.89 -12.45
CA PHE A 409 23.64 9.59 -13.66
C PHE A 409 24.90 10.43 -13.42
N GLU A 410 25.34 10.51 -12.18
CA GLU A 410 26.63 11.10 -11.84
C GLU A 410 27.74 10.15 -12.25
N ASP A 411 28.77 10.69 -12.95
CA ASP A 411 29.92 9.94 -13.46
C ASP A 411 30.93 9.66 -12.34
#